data_41728a132f86dab78e2df83f6a6d3493
#
_entry.id   41728a132f86dab78e2df83f6a6d3493
#
_cell.length_a   1.000
_cell.length_b   1.000
_cell.length_c   1.000
_cell.angle_alpha   90.00
_cell.angle_beta   90.00
_cell.angle_gamma   90.00
#
_symmetry.space_group_name_H-M   'P 1'
#
loop_
_entity.id
_entity.type
_entity.pdbx_description
1 polymer ?
#
loop_
_entity_poly.entity_id
_entity_poly.type
_entity_poly.pdbx_seq_one_letter_code
_entity_poly.pdbx_strand_id
1 'polypeptide(L)'
;VMIEKPIANSSQEACCLVEKAENLGVPVLIGHHRRYNPIIKKAKNIIVSGEIGIVRAVHANCWFYKSDEYFNVAPWRKKAGAGPISVNLAHDIDLLRHFCGEIETVQAQAVDSIRGFQNEDVAGALLKFRDGAIGTISVSDSIVSPWSWEMTSKENPIYPSTQESCYLIGGSHGSLSIPDLNLWSHKSERDWWEPLSSSTKDFKPADPLYKQINHFLNVIKKEEKPIVSGREGLLTLR
;
A
#
# COMPACT_ATOMS: atom_id res chain seq x y z
N VAL A 1 -3.52 8.61 -20.40
CA VAL A 1 -4.65 7.75 -19.97
C VAL A 1 -4.54 7.52 -18.47
N MET A 2 -5.67 7.53 -17.74
CA MET A 2 -5.73 7.09 -16.34
C MET A 2 -6.53 5.79 -16.26
N ILE A 3 -6.01 4.80 -15.54
CA ILE A 3 -6.61 3.47 -15.39
C ILE A 3 -6.73 3.16 -13.90
N GLU A 4 -7.90 2.70 -13.46
CA GLU A 4 -8.07 2.21 -12.08
C GLU A 4 -7.25 0.93 -11.82
N LYS A 5 -6.91 0.71 -10.56
CA LYS A 5 -6.23 -0.51 -10.12
C LYS A 5 -7.23 -1.70 -10.01
N PRO A 6 -6.78 -2.90 -10.31
CA PRO A 6 -5.49 -3.26 -10.91
C PRO A 6 -5.44 -2.84 -12.38
N ILE A 7 -4.24 -2.62 -12.92
CA ILE A 7 -4.04 -2.18 -14.32
C ILE A 7 -4.67 -3.13 -15.36
N ALA A 8 -4.74 -4.44 -15.04
CA ALA A 8 -5.36 -5.49 -15.84
C ALA A 8 -5.67 -6.70 -14.95
N ASN A 9 -6.33 -7.72 -15.50
CA ASN A 9 -6.65 -8.97 -14.79
C ASN A 9 -5.46 -9.94 -14.73
N SER A 10 -4.47 -9.78 -15.59
CA SER A 10 -3.27 -10.60 -15.62
C SER A 10 -2.02 -9.77 -15.91
N SER A 11 -0.86 -10.25 -15.45
CA SER A 11 0.42 -9.60 -15.72
C SER A 11 0.76 -9.59 -17.21
N GLN A 12 0.28 -10.56 -17.98
CA GLN A 12 0.48 -10.61 -19.43
C GLN A 12 -0.30 -9.51 -20.16
N GLU A 13 -1.59 -9.34 -19.84
CA GLU A 13 -2.40 -8.24 -20.37
C GLU A 13 -1.84 -6.88 -19.99
N ALA A 14 -1.43 -6.72 -18.73
CA ALA A 14 -0.79 -5.51 -18.26
C ALA A 14 0.51 -5.19 -19.02
N CYS A 15 1.34 -6.20 -19.29
CA CYS A 15 2.57 -6.05 -20.08
C CYS A 15 2.28 -5.53 -21.49
N CYS A 16 1.36 -6.20 -22.20
CA CYS A 16 0.94 -5.80 -23.55
C CYS A 16 0.38 -4.36 -23.58
N LEU A 17 -0.42 -3.99 -22.59
CA LEU A 17 -0.97 -2.63 -22.47
C LEU A 17 0.14 -1.60 -22.28
N VAL A 18 1.06 -1.87 -21.36
CA VAL A 18 2.17 -0.95 -21.05
C VAL A 18 3.08 -0.76 -22.26
N GLU A 19 3.51 -1.86 -22.91
CA GLU A 19 4.35 -1.81 -24.09
C GLU A 19 3.68 -1.04 -25.24
N LYS A 20 2.39 -1.29 -25.47
CA LYS A 20 1.63 -0.57 -26.49
C LYS A 20 1.55 0.93 -26.19
N ALA A 21 1.29 1.31 -24.94
CA ALA A 21 1.22 2.71 -24.55
C ALA A 21 2.57 3.41 -24.71
N GLU A 22 3.67 2.75 -24.32
CA GLU A 22 5.03 3.28 -24.47
C GLU A 22 5.41 3.45 -25.93
N ASN A 23 5.12 2.46 -26.78
CA ASN A 23 5.41 2.55 -28.23
C ASN A 23 4.63 3.67 -28.91
N LEU A 24 3.46 4.02 -28.39
CA LEU A 24 2.63 5.14 -28.89
C LEU A 24 2.97 6.48 -28.21
N GLY A 25 3.89 6.51 -27.25
CA GLY A 25 4.23 7.71 -26.48
C GLY A 25 3.07 8.22 -25.61
N VAL A 26 2.10 7.33 -25.25
CA VAL A 26 0.93 7.69 -24.45
C VAL A 26 1.24 7.46 -22.96
N PRO A 27 1.28 8.52 -22.14
CA PRO A 27 1.48 8.35 -20.70
C PRO A 27 0.28 7.65 -20.06
N VAL A 28 0.56 6.61 -19.24
CA VAL A 28 -0.43 5.88 -18.46
C VAL A 28 -0.19 6.16 -16.98
N LEU A 29 -1.25 6.57 -16.28
CA LEU A 29 -1.28 6.77 -14.84
C LEU A 29 -2.21 5.73 -14.22
N ILE A 30 -1.74 5.02 -13.19
CA ILE A 30 -2.52 3.99 -12.49
C ILE A 30 -3.12 4.54 -11.19
N GLY A 31 -4.37 4.16 -10.89
CA GLY A 31 -5.20 4.64 -9.80
C GLY A 31 -4.79 4.24 -8.38
N HIS A 32 -3.49 4.17 -8.09
CA HIS A 32 -2.98 3.98 -6.73
C HIS A 32 -2.99 5.31 -5.97
N HIS A 33 -4.19 5.80 -5.63
CA HIS A 33 -4.43 7.12 -5.04
C HIS A 33 -3.69 7.35 -3.73
N ARG A 34 -3.43 6.30 -2.93
CA ARG A 34 -2.69 6.41 -1.66
C ARG A 34 -1.30 7.03 -1.83
N ARG A 35 -0.64 6.89 -3.01
CA ARG A 35 0.63 7.56 -3.33
C ARG A 35 0.55 9.10 -3.29
N TYR A 36 -0.65 9.67 -3.39
CA TYR A 36 -0.92 11.11 -3.34
C TYR A 36 -1.27 11.60 -1.94
N ASN A 37 -1.44 10.68 -0.99
CA ASN A 37 -1.76 11.03 0.40
C ASN A 37 -0.54 11.70 1.07
N PRO A 38 -0.73 12.84 1.76
CA PRO A 38 0.35 13.55 2.45
C PRO A 38 1.10 12.70 3.48
N ILE A 39 0.40 11.78 4.16
CA ILE A 39 0.99 10.83 5.11
C ILE A 39 2.04 9.97 4.40
N ILE A 40 1.67 9.38 3.25
CA ILE A 40 2.55 8.50 2.47
C ILE A 40 3.76 9.28 1.96
N LYS A 41 3.54 10.50 1.45
CA LYS A 41 4.63 11.38 1.03
C LYS A 41 5.59 11.71 2.18
N LYS A 42 5.04 12.02 3.36
CA LYS A 42 5.85 12.32 4.56
C LYS A 42 6.63 11.10 5.02
N ALA A 43 5.98 9.92 5.10
CA ALA A 43 6.63 8.66 5.44
C ALA A 43 7.79 8.33 4.48
N LYS A 44 7.57 8.47 3.15
CA LYS A 44 8.63 8.26 2.15
C LYS A 44 9.79 9.23 2.35
N ASN A 45 9.53 10.50 2.65
CA ASN A 45 10.58 11.48 2.91
C ASN A 45 11.43 11.11 4.14
N ILE A 46 10.80 10.64 5.24
CA ILE A 46 11.51 10.17 6.44
C ILE A 46 12.42 8.98 6.10
N ILE A 47 11.94 8.04 5.30
CA ILE A 47 12.73 6.88 4.87
C ILE A 47 13.92 7.32 4.00
N VAL A 48 13.67 8.15 2.98
CA VAL A 48 14.70 8.58 2.03
C VAL A 48 15.72 9.53 2.68
N SER A 49 15.32 10.35 3.65
CA SER A 49 16.26 11.21 4.39
C SER A 49 17.20 10.43 5.32
N GLY A 50 16.94 9.12 5.51
CA GLY A 50 17.78 8.27 6.36
C GLY A 50 17.50 8.39 7.84
N GLU A 51 16.41 9.04 8.27
CA GLU A 51 16.05 9.19 9.69
C GLU A 51 15.90 7.84 10.40
N ILE A 52 15.49 6.79 9.68
CA ILE A 52 15.43 5.41 10.22
C ILE A 52 16.64 4.55 9.80
N GLY A 53 17.59 5.11 9.05
CA GLY A 53 18.69 4.35 8.46
C GLY A 53 18.26 3.44 7.31
N ILE A 54 18.96 2.30 7.15
CA ILE A 54 18.62 1.31 6.11
C ILE A 54 17.39 0.53 6.55
N VAL A 55 16.36 0.46 5.71
CA VAL A 55 15.15 -0.36 5.97
C VAL A 55 15.55 -1.84 6.06
N ARG A 56 15.16 -2.50 7.15
CA ARG A 56 15.48 -3.90 7.42
C ARG A 56 14.26 -4.81 7.42
N ALA A 57 13.13 -4.28 7.92
CA ALA A 57 11.90 -5.04 7.98
C ALA A 57 10.68 -4.13 7.79
N VAL A 58 9.59 -4.70 7.29
CA VAL A 58 8.28 -4.06 7.27
C VAL A 58 7.20 -5.07 7.65
N HIS A 59 6.23 -4.63 8.45
CA HIS A 59 5.01 -5.37 8.73
C HIS A 59 3.81 -4.54 8.30
N ALA A 60 2.85 -5.19 7.62
CA ALA A 60 1.64 -4.54 7.16
C ALA A 60 0.40 -5.39 7.45
N ASN A 61 -0.67 -4.73 7.86
CA ASN A 61 -1.98 -5.33 8.07
C ASN A 61 -3.04 -4.63 7.22
N CYS A 62 -3.88 -5.44 6.58
CA CYS A 62 -5.06 -5.00 5.86
C CYS A 62 -6.26 -5.86 6.29
N TRP A 63 -6.61 -5.84 7.59
CA TRP A 63 -7.77 -6.54 8.11
C TRP A 63 -8.95 -5.58 8.16
N PHE A 64 -9.82 -5.69 7.17
CA PHE A 64 -10.93 -4.79 6.95
C PHE A 64 -12.23 -5.57 6.74
N TYR A 65 -12.93 -5.82 7.85
CA TYR A 65 -14.17 -6.60 7.86
C TYR A 65 -15.21 -6.03 6.89
N LYS A 66 -15.77 -6.91 6.08
CA LYS A 66 -16.89 -6.61 5.16
C LYS A 66 -18.14 -7.36 5.57
N SER A 67 -19.24 -6.64 5.71
CA SER A 67 -20.52 -7.22 6.07
C SER A 67 -21.11 -8.07 4.93
N ASP A 68 -22.09 -8.91 5.25
CA ASP A 68 -22.81 -9.70 4.23
C ASP A 68 -23.49 -8.83 3.18
N GLU A 69 -23.95 -7.63 3.57
CA GLU A 69 -24.56 -6.65 2.67
C GLU A 69 -23.59 -6.24 1.55
N TYR A 70 -22.29 -6.04 1.85
CA TYR A 70 -21.27 -5.74 0.85
C TYR A 70 -21.25 -6.78 -0.29
N PHE A 71 -21.42 -8.06 0.05
CA PHE A 71 -21.41 -9.15 -0.92
C PHE A 71 -22.77 -9.32 -1.61
N ASN A 72 -23.87 -9.01 -0.93
CA ASN A 72 -25.22 -9.17 -1.48
C ASN A 72 -25.55 -8.11 -2.53
N VAL A 73 -25.09 -6.88 -2.32
CA VAL A 73 -25.25 -5.75 -3.28
C VAL A 73 -24.51 -6.04 -4.61
N ALA A 74 -23.41 -6.79 -4.58
CA ALA A 74 -22.62 -7.06 -5.78
C ALA A 74 -22.12 -8.51 -5.79
N PRO A 75 -22.92 -9.45 -6.33
CA PRO A 75 -22.62 -10.90 -6.31
C PRO A 75 -21.28 -11.31 -6.92
N TRP A 76 -20.71 -10.51 -7.83
CA TRP A 76 -19.38 -10.77 -8.40
C TRP A 76 -18.29 -10.82 -7.33
N ARG A 77 -18.48 -10.14 -6.20
CA ARG A 77 -17.55 -10.10 -5.06
C ARG A 77 -17.38 -11.44 -4.35
N LYS A 78 -18.27 -12.41 -4.64
CA LYS A 78 -18.21 -13.80 -4.14
C LYS A 78 -17.44 -14.75 -5.07
N LYS A 79 -16.98 -14.26 -6.21
CA LYS A 79 -16.34 -15.06 -7.26
C LYS A 79 -14.82 -15.15 -7.04
N ALA A 80 -14.21 -16.21 -7.60
CA ALA A 80 -12.76 -16.36 -7.62
C ALA A 80 -12.07 -15.11 -8.18
N GLY A 81 -10.99 -14.67 -7.53
CA GLY A 81 -10.23 -13.47 -7.91
C GLY A 81 -10.84 -12.14 -7.44
N ALA A 82 -11.99 -12.15 -6.75
CA ALA A 82 -12.61 -10.94 -6.19
C ALA A 82 -12.40 -10.81 -4.67
N GLY A 83 -11.47 -11.54 -4.10
CA GLY A 83 -11.14 -11.53 -2.68
C GLY A 83 -10.31 -10.32 -2.25
N PRO A 84 -9.99 -10.24 -0.97
CA PRO A 84 -9.28 -9.10 -0.39
C PRO A 84 -7.85 -8.92 -0.95
N ILE A 85 -7.22 -9.96 -1.51
CA ILE A 85 -5.93 -9.83 -2.21
C ILE A 85 -6.08 -8.82 -3.37
N SER A 86 -7.02 -9.03 -4.26
CA SER A 86 -7.22 -8.16 -5.43
C SER A 86 -7.82 -6.81 -5.08
N VAL A 87 -8.80 -6.80 -4.17
CA VAL A 87 -9.60 -5.60 -3.89
C VAL A 87 -8.87 -4.63 -2.96
N ASN A 88 -8.21 -5.14 -1.93
CA ASN A 88 -7.57 -4.31 -0.90
C ASN A 88 -6.04 -4.35 -1.00
N LEU A 89 -5.43 -5.56 -0.98
CA LEU A 89 -4.00 -5.75 -0.82
C LEU A 89 -3.17 -5.12 -1.95
N ALA A 90 -3.72 -4.95 -3.15
CA ALA A 90 -3.06 -4.29 -4.26
C ALA A 90 -2.55 -2.86 -3.91
N HIS A 91 -3.28 -2.13 -3.07
CA HIS A 91 -2.84 -0.83 -2.59
C HIS A 91 -1.67 -0.93 -1.61
N ASP A 92 -1.70 -1.96 -0.74
CA ASP A 92 -0.68 -2.15 0.29
C ASP A 92 0.63 -2.65 -0.35
N ILE A 93 0.55 -3.56 -1.32
CA ILE A 93 1.72 -4.01 -2.10
C ILE A 93 2.38 -2.83 -2.83
N ASP A 94 1.58 -1.96 -3.46
CA ASP A 94 2.09 -0.74 -4.09
C ASP A 94 2.84 0.15 -3.09
N LEU A 95 2.30 0.34 -1.88
CA LEU A 95 2.96 1.14 -0.84
C LEU A 95 4.21 0.46 -0.29
N LEU A 96 4.20 -0.87 -0.09
CA LEU A 96 5.40 -1.60 0.36
C LEU A 96 6.54 -1.49 -0.66
N ARG A 97 6.24 -1.62 -1.96
CA ARG A 97 7.21 -1.35 -3.02
C ARG A 97 7.73 0.09 -2.97
N HIS A 98 6.82 1.04 -2.73
CA HIS A 98 7.19 2.45 -2.60
C HIS A 98 8.14 2.72 -1.45
N PHE A 99 7.92 2.11 -0.30
CA PHE A 99 8.72 2.34 0.90
C PHE A 99 10.04 1.57 0.89
N CYS A 100 10.00 0.29 0.51
CA CYS A 100 11.07 -0.67 0.72
C CYS A 100 11.81 -1.08 -0.57
N GLY A 101 11.39 -0.58 -1.73
CA GLY A 101 11.96 -0.99 -3.02
C GLY A 101 11.26 -2.20 -3.65
N GLU A 102 11.86 -2.74 -4.70
CA GLU A 102 11.25 -3.83 -5.48
C GLU A 102 11.26 -5.16 -4.74
N ILE A 103 10.14 -5.90 -4.85
CA ILE A 103 10.01 -7.25 -4.30
C ILE A 103 10.75 -8.23 -5.20
N GLU A 104 11.62 -9.04 -4.61
CA GLU A 104 12.40 -10.09 -5.29
C GLU A 104 11.69 -11.45 -5.24
N THR A 105 11.17 -11.83 -4.06
CA THR A 105 10.46 -13.10 -3.85
C THR A 105 9.25 -12.94 -2.94
N VAL A 106 8.25 -13.79 -3.19
CA VAL A 106 7.02 -13.87 -2.40
C VAL A 106 6.77 -15.32 -2.00
N GLN A 107 6.47 -15.55 -0.71
CA GLN A 107 5.92 -16.80 -0.21
C GLN A 107 4.58 -16.49 0.46
N ALA A 108 3.49 -17.04 -0.04
CA ALA A 108 2.14 -16.70 0.41
C ALA A 108 1.29 -17.93 0.67
N GLN A 109 0.35 -17.76 1.59
CA GLN A 109 -0.72 -18.71 1.88
C GLN A 109 -2.05 -17.96 1.90
N ALA A 110 -3.09 -18.60 1.39
CA ALA A 110 -4.45 -18.13 1.49
C ALA A 110 -5.35 -19.26 1.97
N VAL A 111 -6.46 -18.92 2.59
CA VAL A 111 -7.46 -19.88 3.04
C VAL A 111 -8.81 -19.60 2.41
N ASP A 112 -9.58 -20.66 2.24
CA ASP A 112 -10.93 -20.58 1.68
C ASP A 112 -11.84 -19.73 2.58
N SER A 113 -12.80 -19.07 1.94
CA SER A 113 -13.73 -18.20 2.65
C SER A 113 -14.59 -18.96 3.66
N ILE A 114 -14.59 -18.49 4.91
CA ILE A 114 -15.49 -19.01 5.96
C ILE A 114 -16.98 -18.78 5.62
N ARG A 115 -17.25 -17.88 4.66
CA ARG A 115 -18.61 -17.62 4.15
C ARG A 115 -19.02 -18.60 3.03
N GLY A 116 -18.13 -19.52 2.63
CA GLY A 116 -18.37 -20.47 1.54
C GLY A 116 -18.37 -19.82 0.15
N PHE A 117 -17.71 -18.67 -0.03
CA PHE A 117 -17.56 -18.00 -1.33
C PHE A 117 -16.41 -18.62 -2.14
N GLN A 118 -16.32 -18.30 -3.43
CA GLN A 118 -15.30 -18.84 -4.34
C GLN A 118 -13.93 -18.13 -4.22
N ASN A 119 -13.87 -17.03 -3.49
CA ASN A 119 -12.67 -16.26 -3.22
C ASN A 119 -12.09 -16.61 -1.84
N GLU A 120 -10.85 -16.25 -1.63
CA GLU A 120 -10.23 -16.22 -0.31
C GLU A 120 -10.82 -15.09 0.55
N ASP A 121 -10.77 -15.23 1.88
CA ASP A 121 -11.10 -14.14 2.82
C ASP A 121 -9.96 -13.83 3.82
N VAL A 122 -8.92 -14.65 3.82
CA VAL A 122 -7.66 -14.40 4.55
C VAL A 122 -6.49 -14.82 3.70
N ALA A 123 -5.46 -13.99 3.66
CA ALA A 123 -4.16 -14.37 3.10
C ALA A 123 -3.03 -13.71 3.87
N GLY A 124 -1.85 -14.33 3.83
CA GLY A 124 -0.62 -13.77 4.38
C GLY A 124 0.57 -14.07 3.49
N ALA A 125 1.56 -13.18 3.49
CA ALA A 125 2.76 -13.35 2.69
C ALA A 125 4.02 -12.90 3.43
N LEU A 126 5.13 -13.59 3.11
CA LEU A 126 6.50 -13.19 3.38
C LEU A 126 7.10 -12.64 2.08
N LEU A 127 7.66 -11.43 2.16
CA LEU A 127 8.23 -10.70 1.04
C LEU A 127 9.73 -10.51 1.28
N LYS A 128 10.56 -10.76 0.25
CA LYS A 128 11.96 -10.35 0.25
C LYS A 128 12.14 -9.23 -0.76
N PHE A 129 12.67 -8.11 -0.32
CA PHE A 129 12.98 -6.97 -1.18
C PHE A 129 14.41 -7.05 -1.71
N ARG A 130 14.66 -6.51 -2.89
CA ARG A 130 15.98 -6.52 -3.55
C ARG A 130 17.06 -5.88 -2.70
N ASP A 131 16.73 -4.83 -1.96
CA ASP A 131 17.65 -4.11 -1.08
C ASP A 131 17.85 -4.80 0.28
N GLY A 132 17.38 -6.04 0.43
CA GLY A 132 17.64 -6.92 1.56
C GLY A 132 16.69 -6.79 2.73
N ALA A 133 15.65 -5.96 2.64
CA ALA A 133 14.59 -5.91 3.63
C ALA A 133 13.69 -7.15 3.53
N ILE A 134 13.08 -7.54 4.67
CA ILE A 134 12.05 -8.58 4.75
C ILE A 134 10.71 -7.92 5.12
N GLY A 135 9.65 -8.31 4.42
CA GLY A 135 8.30 -7.86 4.69
C GLY A 135 7.38 -9.00 5.08
N THR A 136 6.45 -8.71 5.99
CA THR A 136 5.30 -9.57 6.26
C THR A 136 4.03 -8.77 6.05
N ILE A 137 3.04 -9.39 5.42
CA ILE A 137 1.75 -8.75 5.17
C ILE A 137 0.64 -9.77 5.33
N SER A 138 -0.48 -9.34 5.91
CA SER A 138 -1.69 -10.12 5.94
C SER A 138 -2.90 -9.29 5.56
N VAL A 139 -3.87 -9.93 4.91
CA VAL A 139 -5.13 -9.31 4.49
C VAL A 139 -6.31 -10.18 4.87
N SER A 140 -7.40 -9.55 5.28
CA SER A 140 -8.67 -10.23 5.50
C SER A 140 -9.85 -9.29 5.34
N ASP A 141 -10.97 -9.83 4.86
CA ASP A 141 -12.27 -9.17 4.90
C ASP A 141 -13.27 -9.85 5.86
N SER A 142 -12.81 -10.86 6.60
CA SER A 142 -13.59 -11.59 7.61
C SER A 142 -13.15 -11.34 9.06
N ILE A 143 -12.04 -10.65 9.28
CA ILE A 143 -11.52 -10.33 10.61
C ILE A 143 -12.00 -8.94 11.04
N VAL A 144 -12.64 -8.86 12.22
CA VAL A 144 -12.98 -7.58 12.87
C VAL A 144 -11.72 -7.02 13.53
N SER A 145 -11.26 -5.86 13.07
CA SER A 145 -9.96 -5.32 13.46
C SER A 145 -9.86 -3.81 13.21
N PRO A 146 -9.05 -3.06 13.97
CA PRO A 146 -8.74 -1.67 13.67
C PRO A 146 -7.59 -1.51 12.65
N TRP A 147 -6.91 -2.59 12.25
CA TRP A 147 -5.62 -2.55 11.54
C TRP A 147 -5.80 -2.65 10.02
N SER A 148 -6.30 -1.59 9.41
CA SER A 148 -6.27 -1.38 7.97
C SER A 148 -6.05 0.10 7.67
N TRP A 149 -5.66 0.44 6.46
CA TRP A 149 -5.55 1.83 6.02
C TRP A 149 -6.86 2.58 6.17
N GLU A 150 -7.97 1.94 5.83
CA GLU A 150 -9.32 2.51 5.90
C GLU A 150 -9.69 2.92 7.33
N MET A 151 -9.31 2.10 8.32
CA MET A 151 -9.65 2.31 9.73
C MET A 151 -8.67 3.22 10.47
N THR A 152 -7.48 3.49 9.91
CA THR A 152 -6.42 4.20 10.64
C THR A 152 -6.05 5.55 10.03
N SER A 153 -6.12 5.70 8.71
CA SER A 153 -5.56 6.87 8.00
C SER A 153 -6.43 8.13 8.07
N LYS A 154 -7.69 8.02 8.43
CA LYS A 154 -8.68 9.11 8.33
C LYS A 154 -8.84 9.68 6.92
N GLU A 155 -8.42 8.93 5.90
CA GLU A 155 -8.48 9.37 4.51
C GLU A 155 -9.93 9.55 4.02
N ASN A 156 -10.79 8.62 4.37
CA ASN A 156 -12.21 8.67 4.06
C ASN A 156 -13.04 8.76 5.35
N PRO A 157 -13.77 9.88 5.58
CA PRO A 157 -14.50 10.11 6.83
C PRO A 157 -15.71 9.18 7.03
N ILE A 158 -16.09 8.39 6.02
CA ILE A 158 -17.17 7.40 6.17
C ILE A 158 -16.78 6.27 7.13
N TYR A 159 -15.49 5.98 7.28
CA TYR A 159 -15.01 4.93 8.17
C TYR A 159 -14.76 5.45 9.58
N PRO A 160 -15.20 4.72 10.63
CA PRO A 160 -14.91 5.08 12.01
C PRO A 160 -13.41 4.88 12.30
N SER A 161 -12.67 5.99 12.31
CA SER A 161 -11.22 5.94 12.45
C SER A 161 -10.77 5.56 13.86
N THR A 162 -9.69 4.81 13.96
CA THR A 162 -8.97 4.47 15.19
C THR A 162 -7.65 5.24 15.28
N GLN A 163 -6.93 5.08 16.40
CA GLN A 163 -5.60 5.68 16.58
C GLN A 163 -4.47 4.65 16.40
N GLU A 164 -4.79 3.53 15.76
CA GLU A 164 -3.86 2.47 15.48
C GLU A 164 -3.06 2.74 14.20
N SER A 165 -2.03 1.95 13.97
CA SER A 165 -1.24 1.93 12.74
C SER A 165 -1.34 0.59 12.04
N CYS A 166 -1.28 0.61 10.72
CA CYS A 166 -1.38 -0.61 9.90
C CYS A 166 -0.06 -0.96 9.19
N TYR A 167 0.93 -0.06 9.20
CA TYR A 167 2.30 -0.36 8.74
C TYR A 167 3.31 -0.03 9.81
N LEU A 168 4.28 -0.94 10.00
CA LEU A 168 5.46 -0.75 10.86
C LEU A 168 6.71 -0.97 10.02
N ILE A 169 7.56 0.05 9.90
CA ILE A 169 8.78 0.00 9.13
C ILE A 169 9.97 0.12 10.07
N GLY A 170 10.78 -0.93 10.14
CA GLY A 170 12.00 -0.99 10.95
C GLY A 170 13.25 -0.73 10.11
N GLY A 171 14.03 0.24 10.52
CA GLY A 171 15.33 0.52 9.95
C GLY A 171 16.48 0.27 10.93
N SER A 172 17.71 0.43 10.46
CA SER A 172 18.92 0.20 11.26
C SER A 172 19.15 1.26 12.36
N HIS A 173 18.46 2.40 12.29
CA HIS A 173 18.63 3.53 13.21
C HIS A 173 17.35 3.91 13.95
N GLY A 174 16.21 3.49 13.47
CA GLY A 174 14.92 3.78 14.05
C GLY A 174 13.80 3.02 13.34
N SER A 175 12.57 3.27 13.78
CA SER A 175 11.38 2.69 13.17
C SER A 175 10.29 3.73 13.03
N LEU A 176 9.40 3.50 12.07
CA LEU A 176 8.30 4.38 11.72
C LEU A 176 7.00 3.60 11.69
N SER A 177 5.98 4.05 12.40
CA SER A 177 4.62 3.56 12.24
C SER A 177 3.81 4.49 11.30
N ILE A 178 2.88 3.92 10.56
CA ILE A 178 2.03 4.61 9.58
C ILE A 178 0.59 4.12 9.76
N PRO A 179 -0.38 5.01 9.80
CA PRO A 179 -0.36 6.42 9.37
C PRO A 179 -0.06 7.47 10.44
N ASP A 180 0.15 7.09 11.69
CA ASP A 180 0.35 8.01 12.82
C ASP A 180 1.69 8.77 12.73
N LEU A 181 2.62 8.35 11.89
CA LEU A 181 3.95 8.94 11.67
C LEU A 181 4.78 9.06 12.95
N ASN A 182 4.66 8.09 13.86
CA ASN A 182 5.53 8.01 15.02
C ASN A 182 6.90 7.44 14.61
N LEU A 183 7.91 8.26 14.79
CA LEU A 183 9.31 7.90 14.59
C LEU A 183 9.94 7.55 15.94
N TRP A 184 10.44 6.32 16.06
CA TRP A 184 11.14 5.81 17.23
C TRP A 184 12.63 5.70 16.95
N SER A 185 13.46 6.21 17.86
CA SER A 185 14.91 6.14 17.77
C SER A 185 15.58 6.30 19.13
N HIS A 186 16.85 5.96 19.24
CA HIS A 186 17.67 6.34 20.38
C HIS A 186 18.16 7.79 20.22
N LYS A 187 18.25 8.53 21.32
CA LYS A 187 18.79 9.90 21.33
C LYS A 187 20.32 9.94 21.32
N SER A 188 20.94 8.90 21.86
CA SER A 188 22.38 8.76 22.03
C SER A 188 22.88 7.51 21.33
N GLU A 189 23.58 6.65 22.04
CA GLU A 189 24.05 5.38 21.53
C GLU A 189 22.90 4.40 21.31
N ARG A 190 23.05 3.53 20.32
CA ARG A 190 22.07 2.48 20.04
C ARG A 190 22.42 1.24 20.81
N ASP A 191 21.74 1.08 21.93
CA ASP A 191 21.90 -0.08 22.82
C ASP A 191 20.51 -0.52 23.32
N TRP A 192 20.34 -1.78 23.59
CA TRP A 192 19.10 -2.36 24.11
C TRP A 192 18.78 -1.90 25.55
N TRP A 193 19.78 -1.37 26.26
CA TRP A 193 19.59 -0.77 27.59
C TRP A 193 19.23 0.73 27.55
N GLU A 194 19.39 1.37 26.39
CA GLU A 194 19.09 2.79 26.22
C GLU A 194 17.60 3.01 25.96
N PRO A 195 16.99 4.02 26.57
CA PRO A 195 15.58 4.30 26.36
C PRO A 195 15.31 4.78 24.93
N LEU A 196 14.23 4.25 24.34
CA LEU A 196 13.71 4.73 23.08
C LEU A 196 12.97 6.06 23.25
N SER A 197 13.12 6.93 22.30
CA SER A 197 12.38 8.18 22.19
C SER A 197 11.45 8.12 20.98
N SER A 198 10.25 8.67 21.12
CA SER A 198 9.32 8.82 19.99
C SER A 198 9.10 10.28 19.64
N SER A 199 8.85 10.55 18.38
CA SER A 199 8.41 11.85 17.90
C SER A 199 7.39 11.66 16.79
N THR A 200 6.24 12.30 16.90
CA THR A 200 5.24 12.33 15.84
C THR A 200 5.60 13.40 14.82
N LYS A 201 5.53 13.07 13.55
CA LYS A 201 5.82 14.00 12.46
C LYS A 201 4.53 14.60 11.92
N ASP A 202 4.46 15.91 11.93
CA ASP A 202 3.31 16.65 11.41
C ASP A 202 3.20 16.57 9.88
N PHE A 203 1.97 16.56 9.40
CA PHE A 203 1.63 16.69 7.99
C PHE A 203 0.37 17.54 7.81
N LYS A 204 0.22 18.14 6.64
CA LYS A 204 -0.97 18.91 6.28
C LYS A 204 -1.95 17.99 5.53
N PRO A 205 -3.14 17.71 6.08
CA PRO A 205 -4.13 16.87 5.41
C PRO A 205 -4.52 17.42 4.04
N ALA A 206 -4.77 16.53 3.10
CA ALA A 206 -5.33 16.86 1.80
C ALA A 206 -5.96 15.61 1.17
N ASP A 207 -6.98 15.80 0.35
CA ASP A 207 -7.66 14.74 -0.38
C ASP A 207 -6.72 14.14 -1.46
N PRO A 208 -6.38 12.85 -1.37
CA PRO A 208 -5.49 12.19 -2.32
C PRO A 208 -6.13 12.02 -3.70
N LEU A 209 -7.44 11.83 -3.81
CA LEU A 209 -8.13 11.71 -5.09
C LEU A 209 -8.10 13.03 -5.85
N TYR A 210 -8.36 14.14 -5.16
CA TYR A 210 -8.24 15.46 -5.75
C TYR A 210 -6.81 15.73 -6.25
N LYS A 211 -5.79 15.38 -5.43
CA LYS A 211 -4.38 15.50 -5.85
C LYS A 211 -4.06 14.62 -7.05
N GLN A 212 -4.58 13.40 -7.10
CA GLN A 212 -4.38 12.49 -8.22
C GLN A 212 -4.94 13.07 -9.52
N ILE A 213 -6.15 13.60 -9.49
CA ILE A 213 -6.78 14.20 -10.67
C ILE A 213 -6.01 15.43 -11.14
N ASN A 214 -5.58 16.31 -10.24
CA ASN A 214 -4.76 17.46 -10.61
C ASN A 214 -3.41 17.05 -11.22
N HIS A 215 -2.77 16.05 -10.63
CA HIS A 215 -1.55 15.49 -11.21
C HIS A 215 -1.80 14.90 -12.61
N PHE A 216 -2.92 14.18 -12.79
CA PHE A 216 -3.28 13.67 -14.12
C PHE A 216 -3.48 14.77 -15.14
N LEU A 217 -4.07 15.90 -14.77
CA LEU A 217 -4.18 17.08 -15.65
C LEU A 217 -2.79 17.61 -16.06
N ASN A 218 -1.83 17.67 -15.14
CA ASN A 218 -0.45 18.08 -15.43
C ASN A 218 0.27 17.07 -16.34
N VAL A 219 -0.02 15.77 -16.18
CA VAL A 219 0.47 14.71 -17.08
C VAL A 219 -0.08 14.90 -18.50
N ILE A 220 -1.38 15.21 -18.65
CA ILE A 220 -1.99 15.51 -19.96
C ILE A 220 -1.33 16.71 -20.62
N LYS A 221 -1.04 17.75 -19.86
CA LYS A 221 -0.34 18.96 -20.34
C LYS A 221 1.16 18.72 -20.62
N LYS A 222 1.68 17.54 -20.28
CA LYS A 222 3.12 17.19 -20.35
C LYS A 222 4.02 18.02 -19.41
N GLU A 223 3.45 18.58 -18.36
CA GLU A 223 4.16 19.33 -17.32
C GLU A 223 4.80 18.39 -16.29
N GLU A 224 4.23 17.21 -16.10
CA GLU A 224 4.70 16.18 -15.15
C GLU A 224 4.67 14.77 -15.78
N LYS A 225 5.47 13.86 -15.22
CA LYS A 225 5.40 12.43 -15.54
C LYS A 225 4.47 11.73 -14.54
N PRO A 226 3.79 10.62 -14.93
CA PRO A 226 2.97 9.85 -14.00
C PRO A 226 3.78 9.39 -12.77
N ILE A 227 3.33 9.72 -11.55
CA ILE A 227 3.93 9.24 -10.29
C ILE A 227 3.79 7.72 -10.20
N VAL A 228 2.62 7.19 -10.57
CA VAL A 228 2.39 5.76 -10.73
C VAL A 228 2.17 5.48 -12.20
N SER A 229 3.23 5.16 -12.91
CA SER A 229 3.19 4.86 -14.34
C SER A 229 2.54 3.49 -14.62
N GLY A 230 2.28 3.19 -15.90
CA GLY A 230 1.84 1.86 -16.30
C GLY A 230 2.83 0.76 -15.87
N ARG A 231 4.15 1.03 -15.91
CA ARG A 231 5.16 0.09 -15.43
C ARG A 231 5.08 -0.15 -13.91
N GLU A 232 4.84 0.91 -13.13
CA GLU A 232 4.62 0.78 -11.68
C GLU A 232 3.39 -0.10 -11.39
N GLY A 233 2.28 0.11 -12.09
CA GLY A 233 1.09 -0.72 -11.94
C GLY A 233 1.31 -2.19 -12.36
N LEU A 234 2.09 -2.43 -13.44
CA LEU A 234 2.49 -3.77 -13.85
C LEU A 234 3.35 -4.47 -12.78
N LEU A 235 4.32 -3.76 -12.20
CA LEU A 235 5.19 -4.31 -11.16
C LEU A 235 4.43 -4.60 -9.86
N THR A 236 3.39 -3.85 -9.55
CA THR A 236 2.50 -4.13 -8.40
C THR A 236 1.61 -5.34 -8.66
N LEU A 237 1.19 -5.58 -9.91
CA LEU A 237 0.34 -6.71 -10.28
C LEU A 237 1.10 -8.05 -10.34
N ARG A 238 2.39 -8.04 -10.63
CA ARG A 238 3.28 -9.22 -10.65
C ARG A 238 3.54 -9.79 -9.27
#